data_8a7b56790b24c4006b293a36de90ea14
#
_entry.id   8a7b56790b24c4006b293a36de90ea14
#
_cell.length_a   1.000
_cell.length_b   1.000
_cell.length_c   1.000
_cell.angle_alpha   90.00
_cell.angle_beta   90.00
_cell.angle_gamma   90.00
#
_symmetry.space_group_name_H-M   'P 1'
#
loop_
_entity.id
_entity.type
_entity.pdbx_description
1 polymer ?
#
loop_
_entity_poly.entity_id
_entity_poly.type
_entity_poly.pdbx_seq_one_letter_code
_entity_poly.pdbx_strand_id
1 'polypeptide(L)'
;MIKLENVSFKYDTNSEYLILKNINLEINKGEFVSILGRNGSGKSTMAKLLNAQIFPTEGDVSIFGQNTKTSDIWKIREQVGMVFQNPDNQIVATVVEEDVAFGPENMGIPNPELRKRVDSSLKTVGMLKYAKTAPHMLSGGQKQRVAIAGVLAMNPDVVVFDEPTAMLDPNGRKDVINHAIKLNKEQDKTVINITHYMNEAVLSDRVIVMEKGQIVLDGTPREVFSQVDKIKKYGLDVPQVSELAFLLRSEGIKIDSDVLTIEDLVNVLWV
;
A
#
# COMPACT_ATOMS: atom_id res chain seq x y z
N MET A 1 -10.44 7.88 9.35
CA MET A 1 -9.64 7.17 10.36
C MET A 1 -9.94 5.69 10.25
N ILE A 2 -8.91 4.88 10.17
CA ILE A 2 -8.94 3.41 10.16
C ILE A 2 -8.47 2.96 11.53
N LYS A 3 -9.15 2.00 12.15
CA LYS A 3 -8.80 1.53 13.49
C LYS A 3 -8.90 0.02 13.57
N LEU A 4 -7.84 -0.61 14.07
CA LEU A 4 -7.79 -2.02 14.43
C LEU A 4 -7.62 -2.10 15.95
N GLU A 5 -8.51 -2.79 16.66
CA GLU A 5 -8.49 -2.93 18.12
C GLU A 5 -8.42 -4.40 18.50
N ASN A 6 -7.29 -4.81 19.08
CA ASN A 6 -7.00 -6.18 19.54
C ASN A 6 -7.25 -7.24 18.44
N VAL A 7 -6.92 -6.92 17.19
CA VAL A 7 -7.24 -7.77 16.03
C VAL A 7 -6.34 -8.98 15.98
N SER A 8 -6.95 -10.17 16.03
CA SER A 8 -6.31 -11.45 15.73
C SER A 8 -7.05 -12.12 14.58
N PHE A 9 -6.30 -12.85 13.74
CA PHE A 9 -6.87 -13.52 12.58
C PHE A 9 -6.19 -14.87 12.28
N LYS A 10 -7.01 -15.86 11.91
CA LYS A 10 -6.60 -17.14 11.35
C LYS A 10 -7.50 -17.55 10.19
N TYR A 11 -6.92 -18.21 9.17
CA TYR A 11 -7.69 -18.70 8.01
C TYR A 11 -8.49 -19.97 8.33
N ASP A 12 -7.91 -20.87 9.13
CA ASP A 12 -8.59 -22.09 9.58
C ASP A 12 -9.01 -21.91 11.04
N THR A 13 -10.32 -21.94 11.28
CA THR A 13 -10.91 -21.78 12.61
C THR A 13 -10.49 -22.88 13.58
N ASN A 14 -10.10 -24.06 13.07
CA ASN A 14 -9.63 -25.19 13.88
C ASN A 14 -8.12 -25.13 14.17
N SER A 15 -7.38 -24.27 13.48
CA SER A 15 -5.95 -24.08 13.71
C SER A 15 -5.68 -23.19 14.92
N GLU A 16 -4.65 -23.53 15.70
CA GLU A 16 -4.11 -22.62 16.71
C GLU A 16 -3.21 -21.53 16.13
N TYR A 17 -2.82 -21.68 14.84
CA TYR A 17 -1.89 -20.76 14.20
C TYR A 17 -2.57 -19.44 13.82
N LEU A 18 -2.22 -18.36 14.52
CA LEU A 18 -2.65 -16.99 14.21
C LEU A 18 -1.72 -16.36 13.18
N ILE A 19 -2.33 -15.85 12.10
CA ILE A 19 -1.64 -15.05 11.07
C ILE A 19 -1.42 -13.61 11.57
N LEU A 20 -2.43 -13.04 12.26
CA LEU A 20 -2.34 -11.75 12.95
C LEU A 20 -2.59 -11.98 14.44
N LYS A 21 -1.85 -11.27 15.28
CA LYS A 21 -1.79 -11.50 16.73
C LYS A 21 -1.92 -10.19 17.47
N ASN A 22 -3.12 -9.90 17.98
CA ASN A 22 -3.40 -8.73 18.80
C ASN A 22 -2.89 -7.42 18.17
N ILE A 23 -3.26 -7.18 16.91
CA ILE A 23 -2.90 -5.94 16.20
C ILE A 23 -3.73 -4.80 16.75
N ASN A 24 -3.06 -3.75 17.19
CA ASN A 24 -3.61 -2.46 17.53
C ASN A 24 -2.96 -1.42 16.62
N LEU A 25 -3.77 -0.75 15.79
CA LEU A 25 -3.29 0.20 14.80
C LEU A 25 -4.36 1.25 14.52
N GLU A 26 -3.94 2.49 14.46
CA GLU A 26 -4.76 3.61 14.01
C GLU A 26 -4.06 4.33 12.86
N ILE A 27 -4.79 4.55 11.74
CA ILE A 27 -4.29 5.31 10.58
C ILE A 27 -5.23 6.49 10.37
N ASN A 28 -4.67 7.68 10.35
CA ASN A 28 -5.42 8.91 10.19
C ASN A 28 -5.86 9.13 8.73
N LYS A 29 -6.89 9.94 8.55
CA LYS A 29 -7.29 10.39 7.22
C LYS A 29 -6.15 11.22 6.60
N GLY A 30 -5.89 11.00 5.31
CA GLY A 30 -4.84 11.71 4.58
C GLY A 30 -3.41 11.27 4.94
N GLU A 31 -3.21 10.22 5.75
CA GLU A 31 -1.89 9.69 6.08
C GLU A 31 -1.38 8.77 4.96
N PHE A 32 -0.10 8.89 4.61
CA PHE A 32 0.58 7.94 3.74
C PHE A 32 1.41 6.99 4.60
N VAL A 33 0.96 5.74 4.71
CA VAL A 33 1.59 4.72 5.55
C VAL A 33 2.22 3.64 4.68
N SER A 34 3.49 3.32 4.90
CA SER A 34 4.12 2.14 4.32
C SER A 34 4.19 0.99 5.32
N ILE A 35 3.86 -0.23 4.86
CA ILE A 35 3.91 -1.43 5.68
C ILE A 35 4.97 -2.36 5.13
N LEU A 36 6.00 -2.63 5.94
CA LEU A 36 7.12 -3.49 5.64
C LEU A 36 7.03 -4.80 6.43
N GLY A 37 7.68 -5.84 5.94
CA GLY A 37 7.76 -7.13 6.62
C GLY A 37 8.11 -8.24 5.63
N ARG A 38 8.65 -9.35 6.12
CA ARG A 38 8.95 -10.52 5.30
C ARG A 38 7.68 -11.18 4.74
N ASN A 39 7.85 -12.04 3.74
CA ASN A 39 6.76 -12.89 3.27
C ASN A 39 6.22 -13.73 4.42
N GLY A 40 4.89 -13.79 4.56
CA GLY A 40 4.21 -14.46 5.67
C GLY A 40 4.13 -13.67 6.98
N SER A 41 4.56 -12.40 7.03
CA SER A 41 4.42 -11.57 8.25
C SER A 41 2.99 -11.08 8.53
N GLY A 42 2.04 -11.27 7.60
CA GLY A 42 0.64 -10.90 7.77
C GLY A 42 0.18 -9.63 7.02
N LYS A 43 1.04 -8.95 6.26
CA LYS A 43 0.75 -7.68 5.56
C LYS A 43 -0.50 -7.76 4.66
N SER A 44 -0.51 -8.70 3.71
CA SER A 44 -1.65 -8.88 2.78
C SER A 44 -2.92 -9.33 3.50
N THR A 45 -2.80 -10.08 4.61
CA THR A 45 -3.93 -10.44 5.45
C THR A 45 -4.51 -9.19 6.13
N MET A 46 -3.66 -8.31 6.63
CA MET A 46 -4.10 -7.03 7.19
C MET A 46 -4.77 -6.16 6.12
N ALA A 47 -4.20 -6.05 4.92
CA ALA A 47 -4.81 -5.33 3.80
C ALA A 47 -6.24 -5.83 3.48
N LYS A 48 -6.45 -7.15 3.46
CA LYS A 48 -7.77 -7.76 3.23
C LYS A 48 -8.79 -7.46 4.34
N LEU A 49 -8.34 -7.32 5.59
CA LEU A 49 -9.21 -6.88 6.69
C LEU A 49 -9.67 -5.44 6.50
N LEU A 50 -8.78 -4.55 6.02
CA LEU A 50 -9.11 -3.14 5.79
C LEU A 50 -10.18 -2.92 4.71
N ASN A 51 -10.23 -3.80 3.72
CA ASN A 51 -11.21 -3.73 2.62
C ASN A 51 -12.41 -4.67 2.84
N ALA A 52 -12.55 -5.23 4.05
CA ALA A 52 -13.62 -6.18 4.42
C ALA A 52 -13.75 -7.39 3.46
N GLN A 53 -12.63 -7.87 2.89
CA GLN A 53 -12.61 -9.15 2.16
C GLN A 53 -12.61 -10.33 3.11
N ILE A 54 -12.02 -10.17 4.28
CA ILE A 54 -12.03 -11.10 5.40
C ILE A 54 -12.35 -10.33 6.68
N PHE A 55 -12.80 -11.05 7.72
CA PHE A 55 -13.17 -10.46 8.99
C PHE A 55 -12.24 -10.97 10.09
N PRO A 56 -11.92 -10.16 11.11
CA PRO A 56 -11.07 -10.60 12.20
C PRO A 56 -11.73 -11.72 13.00
N THR A 57 -10.91 -12.70 13.44
CA THR A 57 -11.35 -13.77 14.34
C THR A 57 -11.67 -13.20 15.72
N GLU A 58 -10.82 -12.29 16.20
CA GLU A 58 -10.97 -11.55 17.45
C GLU A 58 -10.68 -10.08 17.23
N GLY A 59 -11.25 -9.23 18.09
CA GLY A 59 -11.11 -7.78 17.99
C GLY A 59 -11.98 -7.18 16.88
N ASP A 60 -11.78 -5.91 16.61
CA ASP A 60 -12.61 -5.12 15.69
C ASP A 60 -11.76 -4.30 14.70
N VAL A 61 -12.27 -4.21 13.47
CA VAL A 61 -11.74 -3.32 12.44
C VAL A 61 -12.81 -2.32 12.08
N SER A 62 -12.51 -1.03 12.16
CA SER A 62 -13.41 0.04 11.78
C SER A 62 -12.77 0.98 10.74
N ILE A 63 -13.57 1.35 9.75
CA ILE A 63 -13.23 2.26 8.66
C ILE A 63 -14.17 3.45 8.76
N PHE A 64 -13.65 4.64 9.02
CA PHE A 64 -14.44 5.86 9.26
C PHE A 64 -15.61 5.66 10.23
N GLY A 65 -15.37 4.89 11.32
CA GLY A 65 -16.37 4.57 12.35
C GLY A 65 -17.33 3.43 12.00
N GLN A 66 -17.22 2.82 10.81
CA GLN A 66 -18.02 1.67 10.39
C GLN A 66 -17.26 0.37 10.72
N ASN A 67 -17.80 -0.45 11.61
CA ASN A 67 -17.21 -1.76 11.94
C ASN A 67 -17.41 -2.73 10.78
N THR A 68 -16.34 -3.39 10.32
CA THR A 68 -16.37 -4.26 9.15
C THR A 68 -17.27 -5.49 9.33
N LYS A 69 -17.50 -5.96 10.56
CA LYS A 69 -18.36 -7.12 10.84
C LYS A 69 -19.86 -6.80 10.81
N THR A 70 -20.23 -5.56 11.14
CA THR A 70 -21.64 -5.19 11.41
C THR A 70 -22.20 -4.16 10.42
N SER A 71 -21.35 -3.42 9.74
CA SER A 71 -21.75 -2.40 8.77
C SER A 71 -21.94 -3.00 7.37
N ASP A 72 -22.52 -2.20 6.46
CA ASP A 72 -22.65 -2.55 5.05
C ASP A 72 -21.27 -2.64 4.39
N ILE A 73 -20.88 -3.85 4.02
CA ILE A 73 -19.56 -4.13 3.42
C ILE A 73 -19.37 -3.45 2.06
N TRP A 74 -20.44 -3.19 1.33
CA TRP A 74 -20.37 -2.50 0.04
C TRP A 74 -19.93 -1.05 0.23
N LYS A 75 -20.50 -0.35 1.23
CA LYS A 75 -20.07 1.01 1.59
C LYS A 75 -18.62 1.07 2.03
N ILE A 76 -18.14 0.06 2.76
CA ILE A 76 -16.73 -0.02 3.15
C ILE A 76 -15.85 -0.20 1.90
N ARG A 77 -16.23 -1.08 0.98
CA ARG A 77 -15.47 -1.34 -0.26
C ARG A 77 -15.49 -0.16 -1.25
N GLU A 78 -16.52 0.65 -1.23
CA GLU A 78 -16.56 1.94 -1.95
C GLU A 78 -15.53 2.93 -1.40
N GLN A 79 -15.34 2.93 -0.08
CA GLN A 79 -14.41 3.83 0.61
C GLN A 79 -12.96 3.33 0.57
N VAL A 80 -12.73 2.00 0.49
CA VAL A 80 -11.40 1.38 0.51
C VAL A 80 -11.15 0.63 -0.78
N GLY A 81 -10.46 1.25 -1.72
CA GLY A 81 -9.98 0.61 -2.93
C GLY A 81 -8.71 -0.21 -2.66
N MET A 82 -8.60 -1.38 -3.27
CA MET A 82 -7.43 -2.25 -3.11
C MET A 82 -6.84 -2.63 -4.47
N VAL A 83 -5.53 -2.45 -4.59
CA VAL A 83 -4.73 -2.91 -5.73
C VAL A 83 -3.95 -4.15 -5.31
N PHE A 84 -4.19 -5.28 -5.98
CA PHE A 84 -3.54 -6.55 -5.66
C PHE A 84 -2.14 -6.66 -6.28
N GLN A 85 -1.31 -7.50 -5.69
CA GLN A 85 0.03 -7.83 -6.17
C GLN A 85 0.01 -8.42 -7.60
N ASN A 86 -0.92 -9.34 -7.87
CA ASN A 86 -1.12 -9.93 -9.20
C ASN A 86 -2.35 -9.32 -9.86
N PRO A 87 -2.20 -8.55 -10.96
CA PRO A 87 -3.32 -7.92 -11.66
C PRO A 87 -4.28 -8.92 -12.31
N ASP A 88 -3.84 -10.14 -12.62
CA ASP A 88 -4.73 -11.18 -13.18
C ASP A 88 -5.80 -11.64 -12.16
N ASN A 89 -5.61 -11.41 -10.87
CA ASN A 89 -6.60 -11.65 -9.83
C ASN A 89 -7.62 -10.51 -9.70
N GLN A 90 -7.41 -9.40 -10.39
CA GLN A 90 -8.24 -8.19 -10.28
C GLN A 90 -9.00 -7.90 -11.59
N ILE A 91 -8.37 -8.12 -12.74
CA ILE A 91 -8.95 -7.87 -14.06
C ILE A 91 -10.01 -8.93 -14.37
N VAL A 92 -11.23 -8.49 -14.67
CA VAL A 92 -12.40 -9.39 -14.89
C VAL A 92 -13.05 -9.21 -16.27
N ALA A 93 -12.90 -8.04 -16.90
CA ALA A 93 -13.51 -7.75 -18.20
C ALA A 93 -12.63 -8.17 -19.38
N THR A 94 -13.24 -8.26 -20.56
CA THR A 94 -12.58 -8.63 -21.83
C THR A 94 -11.98 -7.43 -22.56
N VAL A 95 -12.32 -6.21 -22.14
CA VAL A 95 -11.84 -4.94 -22.70
C VAL A 95 -11.38 -4.02 -21.55
N VAL A 96 -10.25 -3.35 -21.74
CA VAL A 96 -9.63 -2.50 -20.70
C VAL A 96 -10.58 -1.42 -20.14
N GLU A 97 -11.30 -0.69 -21.01
CA GLU A 97 -12.18 0.37 -20.51
C GLU A 97 -13.40 -0.18 -19.74
N GLU A 98 -13.87 -1.38 -20.10
CA GLU A 98 -14.94 -2.07 -19.38
C GLU A 98 -14.47 -2.54 -18.01
N ASP A 99 -13.22 -3.00 -17.92
CA ASP A 99 -12.63 -3.40 -16.65
C ASP A 99 -12.49 -2.21 -15.68
N VAL A 100 -12.03 -1.06 -16.20
CA VAL A 100 -11.92 0.17 -15.42
C VAL A 100 -13.31 0.73 -15.04
N ALA A 101 -14.33 0.51 -15.88
CA ALA A 101 -15.70 0.92 -15.60
C ALA A 101 -16.40 0.04 -14.55
N PHE A 102 -15.95 -1.20 -14.36
CA PHE A 102 -16.64 -2.21 -13.55
C PHE A 102 -16.94 -1.76 -12.12
N GLY A 103 -15.94 -1.17 -11.45
CA GLY A 103 -16.12 -0.64 -10.09
C GLY A 103 -17.15 0.51 -10.02
N PRO A 104 -16.95 1.60 -10.77
CA PRO A 104 -17.91 2.71 -10.83
C PRO A 104 -19.33 2.32 -11.27
N GLU A 105 -19.48 1.35 -12.19
CA GLU A 105 -20.80 0.83 -12.58
C GLU A 105 -21.51 0.15 -11.41
N ASN A 106 -20.81 -0.68 -10.65
CA ASN A 106 -21.34 -1.33 -9.45
C ASN A 106 -21.71 -0.33 -8.35
N MET A 107 -21.07 0.84 -8.33
CA MET A 107 -21.42 1.96 -7.45
C MET A 107 -22.63 2.76 -7.97
N GLY A 108 -23.19 2.40 -9.14
CA GLY A 108 -24.32 3.11 -9.75
C GLY A 108 -23.96 4.50 -10.32
N ILE A 109 -22.71 4.74 -10.67
CA ILE A 109 -22.29 6.03 -11.25
C ILE A 109 -22.89 6.16 -12.67
N PRO A 110 -23.72 7.21 -12.93
CA PRO A 110 -24.36 7.34 -14.22
C PRO A 110 -23.43 7.95 -15.29
N ASN A 111 -23.75 7.71 -16.58
CA ASN A 111 -23.19 8.50 -17.67
C ASN A 111 -23.73 9.97 -17.61
N PRO A 112 -22.94 11.00 -17.93
CA PRO A 112 -21.57 10.95 -18.52
C PRO A 112 -20.42 10.86 -17.49
N GLU A 113 -20.71 10.91 -16.18
CA GLU A 113 -19.67 10.91 -15.13
C GLU A 113 -18.84 9.62 -15.16
N LEU A 114 -19.47 8.46 -15.35
CA LEU A 114 -18.80 7.18 -15.50
C LEU A 114 -17.70 7.25 -16.57
N ARG A 115 -18.05 7.70 -17.75
CA ARG A 115 -17.10 7.80 -18.89
C ARG A 115 -15.93 8.71 -18.55
N LYS A 116 -16.21 9.85 -17.94
CA LYS A 116 -15.20 10.83 -17.52
C LYS A 116 -14.22 10.22 -16.53
N ARG A 117 -14.70 9.45 -15.54
CA ARG A 117 -13.85 8.76 -14.55
C ARG A 117 -12.96 7.72 -15.21
N VAL A 118 -13.49 6.89 -16.09
CA VAL A 118 -12.75 5.88 -16.84
C VAL A 118 -11.63 6.52 -17.67
N ASP A 119 -11.96 7.52 -18.49
CA ASP A 119 -10.98 8.19 -19.34
C ASP A 119 -9.89 8.91 -18.53
N SER A 120 -10.28 9.59 -17.45
CA SER A 120 -9.34 10.27 -16.55
C SER A 120 -8.39 9.28 -15.87
N SER A 121 -8.92 8.17 -15.36
CA SER A 121 -8.12 7.15 -14.67
C SER A 121 -7.15 6.46 -15.63
N LEU A 122 -7.61 6.07 -16.83
CA LEU A 122 -6.75 5.51 -17.87
C LEU A 122 -5.67 6.50 -18.33
N LYS A 123 -6.00 7.79 -18.43
CA LYS A 123 -5.04 8.84 -18.77
C LYS A 123 -3.98 8.98 -17.66
N THR A 124 -4.41 8.96 -16.41
CA THR A 124 -3.52 9.09 -15.24
C THR A 124 -2.43 8.04 -15.23
N VAL A 125 -2.77 6.78 -15.54
CA VAL A 125 -1.80 5.67 -15.59
C VAL A 125 -1.16 5.46 -16.98
N GLY A 126 -1.38 6.35 -17.95
CA GLY A 126 -0.82 6.26 -19.30
C GLY A 126 -1.38 5.13 -20.16
N MET A 127 -2.59 4.64 -19.85
CA MET A 127 -3.21 3.49 -20.53
C MET A 127 -4.36 3.86 -21.47
N LEU A 128 -4.70 5.15 -21.65
CA LEU A 128 -5.84 5.58 -22.46
C LEU A 128 -5.82 5.03 -23.90
N LYS A 129 -4.64 4.95 -24.53
CA LYS A 129 -4.49 4.39 -25.89
C LYS A 129 -4.81 2.90 -25.99
N TYR A 130 -4.85 2.20 -24.87
CA TYR A 130 -5.18 0.78 -24.79
C TYR A 130 -6.63 0.53 -24.32
N ALA A 131 -7.47 1.58 -24.22
CA ALA A 131 -8.84 1.49 -23.71
C ALA A 131 -9.67 0.38 -24.40
N LYS A 132 -9.52 0.21 -25.71
CA LYS A 132 -10.21 -0.80 -26.52
C LYS A 132 -9.46 -2.13 -26.68
N THR A 133 -8.33 -2.30 -26.00
CA THR A 133 -7.49 -3.50 -26.08
C THR A 133 -8.00 -4.57 -25.12
N ALA A 134 -7.86 -5.83 -25.49
CA ALA A 134 -8.16 -6.94 -24.58
C ALA A 134 -7.02 -7.09 -23.54
N PRO A 135 -7.32 -7.26 -22.23
CA PRO A 135 -6.31 -7.34 -21.17
C PRO A 135 -5.26 -8.44 -21.38
N HIS A 136 -5.62 -9.57 -22.00
CA HIS A 136 -4.67 -10.65 -22.28
C HIS A 136 -3.57 -10.28 -23.28
N MET A 137 -3.75 -9.20 -24.05
CA MET A 137 -2.74 -8.66 -25.00
C MET A 137 -1.75 -7.70 -24.32
N LEU A 138 -1.96 -7.39 -23.04
CA LEU A 138 -1.12 -6.45 -22.28
C LEU A 138 0.02 -7.18 -21.56
N SER A 139 1.16 -6.49 -21.42
CA SER A 139 2.23 -6.95 -20.52
C SER A 139 1.76 -6.90 -19.05
N GLY A 140 2.44 -7.65 -18.15
CA GLY A 140 2.13 -7.65 -16.73
C GLY A 140 2.12 -6.23 -16.11
N GLY A 141 3.09 -5.39 -16.49
CA GLY A 141 3.14 -4.00 -16.02
C GLY A 141 2.01 -3.12 -16.59
N GLN A 142 1.54 -3.39 -17.81
CA GLN A 142 0.37 -2.70 -18.36
C GLN A 142 -0.91 -3.15 -17.67
N LYS A 143 -1.07 -4.45 -17.40
CA LYS A 143 -2.20 -4.98 -16.61
C LYS A 143 -2.24 -4.35 -15.23
N GLN A 144 -1.10 -4.22 -14.55
CA GLN A 144 -1.04 -3.58 -13.23
C GLN A 144 -1.49 -2.11 -13.28
N ARG A 145 -1.11 -1.37 -14.32
CA ARG A 145 -1.61 0.00 -14.51
C ARG A 145 -3.11 0.05 -14.76
N VAL A 146 -3.67 -0.91 -15.50
CA VAL A 146 -5.13 -1.03 -15.67
C VAL A 146 -5.82 -1.32 -14.34
N ALA A 147 -5.31 -2.26 -13.55
CA ALA A 147 -5.84 -2.56 -12.22
C ALA A 147 -5.84 -1.31 -11.30
N ILE A 148 -4.76 -0.52 -11.33
CA ILE A 148 -4.70 0.76 -10.62
C ILE A 148 -5.76 1.73 -11.15
N ALA A 149 -5.92 1.85 -12.48
CA ALA A 149 -6.95 2.73 -13.08
C ALA A 149 -8.36 2.36 -12.63
N GLY A 150 -8.68 1.05 -12.52
CA GLY A 150 -9.96 0.57 -12.01
C GLY A 150 -10.24 1.06 -10.59
N VAL A 151 -9.24 1.00 -9.71
CA VAL A 151 -9.38 1.52 -8.33
C VAL A 151 -9.52 3.05 -8.34
N LEU A 152 -8.72 3.76 -9.14
CA LEU A 152 -8.81 5.22 -9.23
C LEU A 152 -10.17 5.71 -9.75
N ALA A 153 -10.79 4.98 -10.67
CA ALA A 153 -12.10 5.31 -11.23
C ALA A 153 -13.23 5.27 -10.18
N MET A 154 -13.09 4.43 -9.17
CA MET A 154 -14.00 4.39 -8.02
C MET A 154 -13.88 5.64 -7.14
N ASN A 155 -12.72 6.30 -7.15
CA ASN A 155 -12.38 7.46 -6.33
C ASN A 155 -12.54 7.21 -4.81
N PRO A 156 -11.96 6.14 -4.25
CA PRO A 156 -12.10 5.80 -2.84
C PRO A 156 -11.40 6.83 -1.93
N ASP A 157 -11.73 6.85 -0.65
CA ASP A 157 -11.06 7.69 0.37
C ASP A 157 -9.74 7.08 0.84
N VAL A 158 -9.63 5.76 0.78
CA VAL A 158 -8.44 4.99 1.13
C VAL A 158 -8.01 4.14 -0.06
N VAL A 159 -6.73 4.16 -0.41
CA VAL A 159 -6.15 3.26 -1.41
C VAL A 159 -5.11 2.36 -0.74
N VAL A 160 -5.36 1.05 -0.77
CA VAL A 160 -4.43 0.04 -0.30
C VAL A 160 -3.71 -0.58 -1.50
N PHE A 161 -2.41 -0.45 -1.53
CA PHE A 161 -1.53 -1.08 -2.50
C PHE A 161 -0.85 -2.29 -1.86
N ASP A 162 -1.18 -3.50 -2.32
CA ASP A 162 -0.54 -4.72 -1.86
C ASP A 162 0.55 -5.14 -2.85
N GLU A 163 1.78 -4.69 -2.62
CA GLU A 163 2.97 -4.92 -3.47
C GLU A 163 2.73 -4.55 -4.96
N PRO A 164 2.19 -3.35 -5.26
CA PRO A 164 1.73 -2.99 -6.60
C PRO A 164 2.86 -2.89 -7.63
N THR A 165 4.09 -2.81 -7.16
CA THR A 165 5.28 -2.55 -7.97
C THR A 165 6.12 -3.79 -8.25
N ALA A 166 5.75 -4.95 -7.68
CA ALA A 166 6.53 -6.18 -7.75
C ALA A 166 6.78 -6.69 -9.20
N MET A 167 5.82 -6.47 -10.09
CA MET A 167 5.88 -6.90 -11.50
C MET A 167 6.30 -5.79 -12.47
N LEU A 168 6.73 -4.63 -11.96
CA LEU A 168 7.06 -3.46 -12.78
C LEU A 168 8.57 -3.30 -12.95
N ASP A 169 8.95 -2.75 -14.09
CA ASP A 169 10.29 -2.22 -14.33
C ASP A 169 10.55 -0.97 -13.46
N PRO A 170 11.80 -0.51 -13.31
CA PRO A 170 12.12 0.62 -12.45
C PRO A 170 11.34 1.90 -12.76
N ASN A 171 11.08 2.19 -14.04
CA ASN A 171 10.30 3.37 -14.44
C ASN A 171 8.83 3.21 -14.05
N GLY A 172 8.24 2.03 -14.31
CA GLY A 172 6.88 1.72 -13.91
C GLY A 172 6.65 1.79 -12.41
N ARG A 173 7.63 1.35 -11.59
CA ARG A 173 7.60 1.50 -10.11
C ARG A 173 7.53 2.97 -9.70
N LYS A 174 8.44 3.78 -10.27
CA LYS A 174 8.48 5.22 -9.99
C LYS A 174 7.16 5.89 -10.35
N ASP A 175 6.56 5.53 -11.48
CA ASP A 175 5.27 6.07 -11.91
C ASP A 175 4.16 5.72 -10.90
N VAL A 176 4.05 4.46 -10.48
CA VAL A 176 3.04 4.03 -9.49
C VAL A 176 3.20 4.77 -8.16
N ILE A 177 4.42 4.86 -7.64
CA ILE A 177 4.68 5.56 -6.38
C ILE A 177 4.40 7.07 -6.51
N ASN A 178 4.77 7.70 -7.62
CA ASN A 178 4.42 9.09 -7.87
C ASN A 178 2.89 9.31 -7.90
N HIS A 179 2.12 8.35 -8.45
CA HIS A 179 0.66 8.42 -8.41
C HIS A 179 0.12 8.26 -6.98
N ALA A 180 0.69 7.33 -6.19
CA ALA A 180 0.33 7.18 -4.78
C ALA A 180 0.57 8.47 -3.98
N ILE A 181 1.73 9.13 -4.19
CA ILE A 181 2.05 10.42 -3.57
C ILE A 181 1.06 11.50 -4.00
N LYS A 182 0.72 11.59 -5.30
CA LYS A 182 -0.27 12.58 -5.79
C LYS A 182 -1.66 12.36 -5.19
N LEU A 183 -2.11 11.12 -5.10
CA LEU A 183 -3.38 10.79 -4.44
C LEU A 183 -3.40 11.29 -2.99
N ASN A 184 -2.30 11.10 -2.28
CA ASN A 184 -2.18 11.55 -0.91
C ASN A 184 -2.08 13.09 -0.82
N LYS A 185 -1.07 13.70 -1.45
CA LYS A 185 -0.74 15.12 -1.26
C LYS A 185 -1.67 16.09 -1.98
N GLU A 186 -2.22 15.71 -3.15
CA GLU A 186 -3.05 16.59 -3.98
C GLU A 186 -4.56 16.34 -3.79
N GLN A 187 -4.96 15.12 -3.37
CA GLN A 187 -6.37 14.72 -3.25
C GLN A 187 -6.78 14.33 -1.81
N ASP A 188 -5.91 14.51 -0.82
CA ASP A 188 -6.16 14.20 0.60
C ASP A 188 -6.62 12.74 0.83
N LYS A 189 -6.16 11.80 -0.03
CA LYS A 189 -6.48 10.39 0.12
C LYS A 189 -5.55 9.72 1.13
N THR A 190 -6.09 8.81 1.93
CA THR A 190 -5.28 7.93 2.76
C THR A 190 -4.65 6.86 1.88
N VAL A 191 -3.34 6.70 1.96
CA VAL A 191 -2.61 5.70 1.18
C VAL A 191 -1.92 4.70 2.11
N ILE A 192 -2.14 3.42 1.87
CA ILE A 192 -1.46 2.32 2.56
C ILE A 192 -0.68 1.55 1.51
N ASN A 193 0.65 1.60 1.58
CA ASN A 193 1.55 0.96 0.62
C ASN A 193 2.28 -0.21 1.28
N ILE A 194 1.91 -1.43 0.96
CA ILE A 194 2.66 -2.62 1.33
C ILE A 194 3.75 -2.81 0.29
N THR A 195 5.00 -2.80 0.73
CA THR A 195 6.15 -2.90 -0.17
C THR A 195 7.33 -3.62 0.46
N HIS A 196 8.22 -4.13 -0.38
CA HIS A 196 9.54 -4.65 -0.02
C HIS A 196 10.67 -3.67 -0.40
N TYR A 197 10.35 -2.54 -1.01
CA TYR A 197 11.31 -1.56 -1.49
C TYR A 197 11.45 -0.41 -0.48
N MET A 198 12.62 -0.33 0.16
CA MET A 198 12.89 0.70 1.17
C MET A 198 12.78 2.13 0.61
N ASN A 199 13.19 2.32 -0.66
CA ASN A 199 13.07 3.61 -1.35
C ASN A 199 11.62 4.09 -1.51
N GLU A 200 10.64 3.17 -1.54
CA GLU A 200 9.22 3.52 -1.56
C GLU A 200 8.76 3.93 -0.16
N ALA A 201 9.18 3.17 0.87
CA ALA A 201 8.79 3.41 2.25
C ALA A 201 9.34 4.73 2.81
N VAL A 202 10.51 5.18 2.35
CA VAL A 202 11.08 6.48 2.73
C VAL A 202 10.18 7.66 2.35
N LEU A 203 9.33 7.49 1.32
CA LEU A 203 8.45 8.54 0.80
C LEU A 203 7.12 8.67 1.56
N SER A 204 6.85 7.77 2.51
CA SER A 204 5.63 7.80 3.33
C SER A 204 5.78 8.72 4.54
N ASP A 205 4.66 9.09 5.14
CA ASP A 205 4.64 9.86 6.39
C ASP A 205 4.99 8.96 7.59
N ARG A 206 4.67 7.65 7.50
CA ARG A 206 4.85 6.66 8.57
C ARG A 206 5.19 5.29 8.01
N VAL A 207 6.05 4.59 8.71
CA VAL A 207 6.48 3.22 8.38
C VAL A 207 6.11 2.28 9.52
N ILE A 208 5.43 1.20 9.18
CA ILE A 208 5.07 0.11 10.08
C ILE A 208 5.83 -1.13 9.65
N VAL A 209 6.50 -1.80 10.60
CA VAL A 209 7.19 -3.07 10.35
C VAL A 209 6.41 -4.19 11.02
N MET A 210 6.06 -5.22 10.23
CA MET A 210 5.38 -6.41 10.69
C MET A 210 6.30 -7.62 10.70
N GLU A 211 6.27 -8.38 11.78
CA GLU A 211 6.97 -9.67 11.91
C GLU A 211 6.08 -10.69 12.61
N LYS A 212 5.90 -11.88 12.00
CA LYS A 212 5.15 -13.03 12.56
C LYS A 212 3.74 -12.66 13.08
N GLY A 213 3.06 -11.78 12.34
CA GLY A 213 1.69 -11.35 12.65
C GLY A 213 1.58 -10.25 13.69
N GLN A 214 2.66 -9.58 14.05
CA GLN A 214 2.69 -8.48 15.00
C GLN A 214 3.32 -7.23 14.40
N ILE A 215 2.94 -6.05 14.89
CA ILE A 215 3.64 -4.79 14.62
C ILE A 215 4.83 -4.72 15.58
N VAL A 216 6.03 -4.61 15.04
CA VAL A 216 7.29 -4.60 15.81
C VAL A 216 8.01 -3.26 15.79
N LEU A 217 7.74 -2.43 14.79
CA LEU A 217 8.17 -1.03 14.69
C LEU A 217 7.04 -0.21 14.08
N ASP A 218 6.92 1.03 14.54
CA ASP A 218 5.94 2.00 14.07
C ASP A 218 6.49 3.41 14.36
N GLY A 219 6.60 4.24 13.34
CA GLY A 219 7.14 5.60 13.47
C GLY A 219 7.38 6.25 12.11
N THR A 220 7.96 7.42 12.11
CA THR A 220 8.42 8.09 10.88
C THR A 220 9.50 7.27 10.18
N PRO A 221 9.70 7.43 8.86
CA PRO A 221 10.79 6.76 8.17
C PRO A 221 12.15 6.96 8.85
N ARG A 222 12.45 8.17 9.37
CA ARG A 222 13.70 8.47 10.09
C ARG A 222 13.84 7.64 11.37
N GLU A 223 12.80 7.59 12.18
CA GLU A 223 12.79 6.83 13.44
C GLU A 223 12.94 5.32 13.20
N VAL A 224 12.26 4.80 12.19
CA VAL A 224 12.30 3.37 11.88
C VAL A 224 13.65 2.98 11.28
N PHE A 225 14.10 3.66 10.23
CA PHE A 225 15.33 3.29 9.52
C PHE A 225 16.63 3.65 10.27
N SER A 226 16.57 4.49 11.30
CA SER A 226 17.71 4.69 12.22
C SER A 226 18.03 3.43 13.04
N GLN A 227 17.07 2.49 13.18
CA GLN A 227 17.20 1.25 13.94
C GLN A 227 17.74 0.10 13.07
N VAL A 228 18.85 0.32 12.34
CA VAL A 228 19.42 -0.60 11.34
C VAL A 228 19.58 -2.02 11.86
N ASP A 229 20.20 -2.21 13.02
CA ASP A 229 20.41 -3.54 13.61
C ASP A 229 19.10 -4.27 13.89
N LYS A 230 18.09 -3.54 14.35
CA LYS A 230 16.78 -4.11 14.68
C LYS A 230 16.02 -4.55 13.43
N ILE A 231 16.05 -3.73 12.38
CA ILE A 231 15.44 -4.05 11.09
C ILE A 231 16.11 -5.28 10.47
N LYS A 232 17.45 -5.33 10.48
CA LYS A 232 18.22 -6.48 9.97
C LYS A 232 17.95 -7.76 10.76
N LYS A 233 17.71 -7.70 12.06
CA LYS A 233 17.28 -8.87 12.88
C LYS A 233 15.92 -9.43 12.41
N TYR A 234 15.04 -8.58 11.87
CA TYR A 234 13.79 -9.03 11.27
C TYR A 234 13.96 -9.52 9.83
N GLY A 235 15.19 -9.57 9.30
CA GLY A 235 15.52 -10.01 7.95
C GLY A 235 14.98 -9.06 6.87
N LEU A 236 14.95 -7.78 7.18
CA LEU A 236 14.62 -6.69 6.26
C LEU A 236 15.87 -5.85 5.99
N ASP A 237 15.90 -5.21 4.83
CA ASP A 237 16.92 -4.24 4.49
C ASP A 237 16.55 -2.83 5.00
N VAL A 238 17.50 -1.92 4.92
CA VAL A 238 17.33 -0.49 5.15
C VAL A 238 17.71 0.28 3.88
N PRO A 239 17.34 1.56 3.74
CA PRO A 239 17.86 2.38 2.65
C PRO A 239 19.39 2.33 2.60
N GLN A 240 19.96 2.19 1.39
CA GLN A 240 21.42 2.07 1.21
C GLN A 240 22.20 3.19 1.88
N VAL A 241 21.64 4.40 1.86
CA VAL A 241 22.25 5.58 2.48
C VAL A 241 22.26 5.46 4.02
N SER A 242 21.16 4.95 4.60
CA SER A 242 21.09 4.70 6.06
C SER A 242 22.06 3.58 6.48
N GLU A 243 22.23 2.55 5.65
CA GLU A 243 23.22 1.52 5.89
C GLU A 243 24.64 2.04 5.83
N LEU A 244 24.95 2.87 4.81
CA LEU A 244 26.26 3.52 4.70
C LEU A 244 26.56 4.41 5.88
N ALA A 245 25.60 5.26 6.31
CA ALA A 245 25.76 6.09 7.50
C ALA A 245 25.99 5.26 8.77
N PHE A 246 25.31 4.12 8.90
CA PHE A 246 25.51 3.17 10.01
C PHE A 246 26.93 2.60 10.01
N LEU A 247 27.44 2.14 8.85
CA LEU A 247 28.79 1.61 8.72
C LEU A 247 29.88 2.66 9.02
N LEU A 248 29.73 3.86 8.45
CA LEU A 248 30.66 4.97 8.71
C LEU A 248 30.73 5.34 10.20
N ARG A 249 29.60 5.28 10.90
CA ARG A 249 29.59 5.49 12.37
C ARG A 249 30.33 4.37 13.11
N SER A 250 30.20 3.12 12.66
CA SER A 250 30.92 2.00 13.29
C SER A 250 32.44 2.14 13.14
N GLU A 251 32.90 2.85 12.09
CA GLU A 251 34.30 3.21 11.87
C GLU A 251 34.74 4.52 12.60
N GLY A 252 33.87 5.09 13.42
CA GLY A 252 34.18 6.27 14.25
C GLY A 252 33.93 7.62 13.57
N ILE A 253 33.32 7.66 12.38
CA ILE A 253 32.94 8.91 11.72
C ILE A 253 31.67 9.44 12.39
N LYS A 254 31.67 10.73 12.75
CA LYS A 254 30.50 11.37 13.34
C LYS A 254 29.44 11.68 12.28
N ILE A 255 28.43 10.82 12.20
CA ILE A 255 27.27 10.96 11.30
C ILE A 255 26.00 10.71 12.10
N ASP A 256 24.95 11.50 11.86
CA ASP A 256 23.66 11.33 12.50
C ASP A 256 22.99 10.00 12.13
N SER A 257 22.17 9.45 13.03
CA SER A 257 21.55 8.13 12.84
C SER A 257 20.35 8.13 11.90
N ASP A 258 19.82 9.29 11.57
CA ASP A 258 18.56 9.49 10.85
C ASP A 258 18.73 9.85 9.37
N VAL A 259 19.92 9.61 8.83
CA VAL A 259 20.22 9.81 7.40
C VAL A 259 19.38 8.86 6.53
N LEU A 260 18.55 9.41 5.64
CA LEU A 260 17.66 8.66 4.75
C LEU A 260 17.92 8.88 3.27
N THR A 261 18.41 10.06 2.90
CA THR A 261 18.62 10.46 1.51
C THR A 261 20.09 10.72 1.22
N ILE A 262 20.45 10.73 -0.07
CA ILE A 262 21.80 11.09 -0.51
C ILE A 262 22.11 12.52 -0.09
N GLU A 263 21.13 13.41 -0.18
CA GLU A 263 21.25 14.81 0.23
C GLU A 263 21.54 14.92 1.74
N ASP A 264 20.86 14.12 2.57
CA ASP A 264 21.15 14.09 4.02
C ASP A 264 22.62 13.70 4.25
N LEU A 265 23.10 12.66 3.59
CA LEU A 265 24.48 12.17 3.76
C LEU A 265 25.50 13.18 3.26
N VAL A 266 25.27 13.79 2.10
CA VAL A 266 26.15 14.84 1.55
C VAL A 266 26.25 16.02 2.52
N ASN A 267 25.11 16.49 3.04
CA ASN A 267 25.08 17.61 3.99
C ASN A 267 25.86 17.33 5.27
N VAL A 268 25.93 16.07 5.71
CA VAL A 268 26.67 15.69 6.94
C VAL A 268 28.18 15.50 6.66
N LEU A 269 28.55 15.05 5.46
CA LEU A 269 29.95 14.76 5.12
C LEU A 269 30.74 15.96 4.58
N TRP A 270 30.05 16.96 4.01
CA TRP A 270 30.67 18.12 3.35
C TRP A 270 30.37 19.46 4.05
N VAL A 271 30.12 19.44 5.35
CA VAL A 271 30.01 20.66 6.16
C VAL A 271 31.37 21.02 6.80
#